data_efec6b56867a543fa73c81b24f4227e5
#
_entry.id   efec6b56867a543fa73c81b24f4227e5
#
_cell.length_a   1.000
_cell.length_b   1.000
_cell.length_c   1.000
_cell.angle_alpha   90.00
_cell.angle_beta   90.00
_cell.angle_gamma   90.00
#
_symmetry.space_group_name_H-M   'P 1'
#
loop_
_entity.id
_entity.type
_entity.pdbx_description
1 polymer ?
#
loop_
_entity_poly.entity_id
_entity_poly.type
_entity_poly.pdbx_seq_one_letter_code
_entity_poly.pdbx_strand_id
1 'polypeptide(L)'
;MRRLLVLILPLCMLACSDTDRMQGGTILPDDVELKAGDVVFRRGSGFTSQAVLLAEKGGAYSHTGIVVDSAGVLMIVHAVPGEPDCEGDEDRVKMERPEVFFHPMRAEQGAVYRHSDSCAAQQAAIRALQTYRRHPLFDHDYDDTDTTSLYCTELVVHAYSQTTSPLKDVRHQHLHLVGFEADCILPSDVLRCKDLKQVTTFEIKD
;
A
#
# COMPACT_ATOMS: atom_id res chain seq x y z
N MET A 1 31.80 23.77 -53.05
CA MET A 1 31.70 23.47 -51.57
C MET A 1 30.30 23.04 -51.27
N ARG A 2 30.08 21.72 -51.18
CA ARG A 2 28.75 21.12 -50.87
C ARG A 2 28.61 21.04 -49.36
N ARG A 3 27.68 21.79 -48.77
CA ARG A 3 27.33 21.71 -47.32
C ARG A 3 26.43 20.49 -47.11
N LEU A 4 26.96 19.50 -46.40
CA LEU A 4 26.23 18.33 -45.95
C LEU A 4 25.37 18.74 -44.75
N LEU A 5 24.05 18.77 -44.93
CA LEU A 5 23.09 19.02 -43.88
C LEU A 5 22.85 17.70 -43.13
N VAL A 6 23.44 17.53 -41.96
CA VAL A 6 23.17 16.39 -41.08
C VAL A 6 21.88 16.66 -40.34
N LEU A 7 20.81 15.94 -40.72
CA LEU A 7 19.53 15.95 -40.04
C LEU A 7 19.65 15.06 -38.81
N ILE A 8 19.80 15.65 -37.63
CA ILE A 8 19.72 14.93 -36.37
C ILE A 8 18.24 14.74 -36.03
N LEU A 9 17.73 13.52 -36.22
CA LEU A 9 16.41 13.12 -35.80
C LEU A 9 16.46 12.93 -34.27
N PRO A 10 15.63 13.62 -33.44
CA PRO A 10 15.54 13.31 -32.03
C PRO A 10 14.87 11.96 -31.87
N LEU A 11 15.61 10.97 -31.38
CA LEU A 11 15.09 9.69 -30.94
C LEU A 11 14.35 9.96 -29.65
N CYS A 12 13.02 10.19 -29.71
CA CYS A 12 12.16 10.19 -28.54
C CYS A 12 12.17 8.78 -27.96
N MET A 13 12.97 8.56 -26.93
CA MET A 13 12.85 7.40 -26.06
C MET A 13 11.52 7.54 -25.35
N LEU A 14 10.50 6.80 -25.79
CA LEU A 14 9.28 6.54 -25.05
C LEU A 14 9.67 5.70 -23.83
N ALA A 15 9.97 6.34 -22.72
CA ALA A 15 10.05 5.69 -21.44
C ALA A 15 8.62 5.28 -21.08
N CYS A 16 8.22 4.05 -21.40
CA CYS A 16 7.04 3.44 -20.82
C CYS A 16 7.27 3.33 -19.32
N SER A 17 6.53 4.08 -18.51
CA SER A 17 6.45 3.87 -17.07
C SER A 17 5.82 2.50 -16.80
N ASP A 18 6.20 1.83 -15.71
CA ASP A 18 5.57 0.55 -15.33
C ASP A 18 4.05 0.68 -15.15
N THR A 19 3.56 1.88 -14.86
CA THR A 19 2.13 2.23 -14.84
C THR A 19 1.43 1.96 -16.17
N ASP A 20 2.10 2.13 -17.33
CA ASP A 20 1.53 1.82 -18.66
C ASP A 20 1.44 0.29 -18.90
N ARG A 21 2.28 -0.51 -18.25
CA ARG A 21 2.24 -1.98 -18.33
C ARG A 21 1.13 -2.59 -17.48
N MET A 22 0.61 -1.83 -16.50
CA MET A 22 -0.49 -2.25 -15.64
C MET A 22 -1.87 -1.81 -16.16
N GLN A 23 -1.99 -1.52 -17.45
CA GLN A 23 -3.29 -1.29 -18.07
C GLN A 23 -3.97 -2.65 -18.30
N GLY A 24 -4.99 -2.93 -17.51
CA GLY A 24 -5.89 -4.04 -17.75
C GLY A 24 -5.89 -5.13 -16.68
N GLY A 25 -6.92 -5.10 -15.90
CA GLY A 25 -7.27 -6.15 -14.96
C GLY A 25 -6.98 -5.80 -13.50
N THR A 26 -7.93 -6.16 -12.68
CA THR A 26 -7.82 -6.12 -11.23
C THR A 26 -8.46 -7.37 -10.67
N ILE A 27 -7.99 -7.86 -9.53
CA ILE A 27 -8.68 -8.93 -8.81
C ILE A 27 -9.80 -8.38 -7.92
N LEU A 28 -9.88 -7.04 -7.74
CA LEU A 28 -10.97 -6.40 -7.01
C LEU A 28 -12.29 -6.61 -7.77
N PRO A 29 -13.30 -7.26 -7.18
CA PRO A 29 -14.58 -7.46 -7.86
C PRO A 29 -15.32 -6.14 -8.09
N ASP A 30 -16.03 -6.04 -9.22
CA ASP A 30 -16.74 -4.83 -9.64
C ASP A 30 -17.91 -4.43 -8.70
N ASP A 31 -18.43 -5.38 -7.92
CA ASP A 31 -19.52 -5.19 -6.96
C ASP A 31 -19.03 -4.73 -5.57
N VAL A 32 -17.73 -4.57 -5.36
CA VAL A 32 -17.15 -4.10 -4.11
C VAL A 32 -17.16 -2.58 -4.05
N GLU A 33 -18.00 -2.02 -3.18
CA GLU A 33 -18.05 -0.59 -2.89
C GLU A 33 -17.01 -0.21 -1.83
N LEU A 34 -15.89 0.36 -2.26
CA LEU A 34 -14.89 0.96 -1.37
C LEU A 34 -15.40 2.27 -0.77
N LYS A 35 -14.96 2.57 0.46
CA LYS A 35 -15.24 3.84 1.16
C LYS A 35 -13.96 4.42 1.73
N ALA A 36 -13.87 5.75 1.80
CA ALA A 36 -12.76 6.43 2.45
C ALA A 36 -12.62 5.95 3.90
N GLY A 37 -11.41 5.55 4.27
CA GLY A 37 -11.09 4.92 5.55
C GLY A 37 -11.16 3.39 5.56
N ASP A 38 -11.60 2.73 4.48
CA ASP A 38 -11.45 1.28 4.41
C ASP A 38 -9.96 0.90 4.47
N VAL A 39 -9.64 -0.11 5.24
CA VAL A 39 -8.31 -0.73 5.28
C VAL A 39 -8.31 -1.89 4.30
N VAL A 40 -7.40 -1.84 3.36
CA VAL A 40 -7.28 -2.85 2.30
C VAL A 40 -6.02 -3.68 2.51
N PHE A 41 -6.11 -4.95 2.18
CA PHE A 41 -4.99 -5.89 2.30
C PHE A 41 -4.80 -6.62 0.98
N ARG A 42 -3.54 -6.93 0.67
CA ARG A 42 -3.20 -7.82 -0.45
C ARG A 42 -2.13 -8.84 -0.05
N ARG A 43 -2.19 -9.99 -0.68
CA ARG A 43 -1.12 -10.98 -0.70
C ARG A 43 -0.37 -10.83 -2.01
N GLY A 44 0.88 -10.39 -1.95
CA GLY A 44 1.73 -10.30 -3.13
C GLY A 44 2.56 -11.56 -3.33
N SER A 45 3.10 -11.73 -4.54
CA SER A 45 3.99 -12.83 -4.92
C SER A 45 5.48 -12.47 -4.85
N GLY A 46 5.83 -11.20 -4.73
CA GLY A 46 7.20 -10.70 -4.72
C GLY A 46 8.02 -11.13 -3.49
N PHE A 47 9.34 -10.94 -3.57
CA PHE A 47 10.28 -11.37 -2.53
C PHE A 47 9.95 -10.77 -1.15
N THR A 48 9.69 -9.46 -1.08
CA THR A 48 9.29 -8.77 0.17
C THR A 48 8.00 -9.35 0.74
N SER A 49 7.01 -9.63 -0.11
CA SER A 49 5.76 -10.27 0.30
C SER A 49 5.99 -11.65 0.91
N GLN A 50 6.87 -12.47 0.32
CA GLN A 50 7.21 -13.77 0.85
C GLN A 50 7.92 -13.68 2.20
N ALA A 51 8.80 -12.69 2.39
CA ALA A 51 9.47 -12.45 3.67
C ALA A 51 8.45 -12.11 4.78
N VAL A 52 7.49 -11.22 4.50
CA VAL A 52 6.40 -10.88 5.44
C VAL A 52 5.55 -12.09 5.77
N LEU A 53 5.14 -12.89 4.76
CA LEU A 53 4.33 -14.10 4.97
C LEU A 53 5.05 -15.17 5.81
N LEU A 54 6.37 -15.28 5.67
CA LEU A 54 7.18 -16.15 6.52
C LEU A 54 7.23 -15.63 7.96
N ALA A 55 7.41 -14.32 8.15
CA ALA A 55 7.37 -13.68 9.47
C ALA A 55 6.01 -13.87 10.15
N GLU A 56 4.93 -13.78 9.40
CA GLU A 56 3.55 -13.99 9.86
C GLU A 56 3.19 -15.46 10.17
N LYS A 57 4.11 -16.41 9.96
CA LYS A 57 3.89 -17.85 10.19
C LYS A 57 2.62 -18.39 9.54
N GLY A 58 2.36 -17.97 8.31
CA GLY A 58 1.18 -18.37 7.54
C GLY A 58 0.04 -17.34 7.54
N GLY A 59 0.35 -16.07 7.74
CA GLY A 59 -0.59 -14.97 7.54
C GLY A 59 -1.17 -14.95 6.12
N ALA A 60 -2.39 -14.41 5.99
CA ALA A 60 -3.09 -14.38 4.71
C ALA A 60 -2.55 -13.29 3.77
N TYR A 61 -2.09 -12.17 4.32
CA TYR A 61 -1.71 -10.97 3.56
C TYR A 61 -0.30 -10.49 3.93
N SER A 62 0.37 -9.89 2.96
CA SER A 62 1.73 -9.36 3.10
C SER A 62 1.80 -7.85 3.07
N HIS A 63 0.69 -7.17 2.75
CA HIS A 63 0.68 -5.73 2.54
C HIS A 63 -0.68 -5.14 2.85
N THR A 64 -0.70 -3.85 3.25
CA THR A 64 -1.91 -3.12 3.58
C THR A 64 -1.83 -1.67 3.11
N GLY A 65 -2.98 -1.05 2.95
CA GLY A 65 -3.16 0.36 2.64
C GLY A 65 -4.50 0.88 3.18
N ILE A 66 -4.74 2.15 2.99
CA ILE A 66 -5.98 2.82 3.40
C ILE A 66 -6.61 3.55 2.23
N VAL A 67 -7.91 3.37 2.04
CA VAL A 67 -8.67 4.06 1.00
C VAL A 67 -8.87 5.52 1.39
N VAL A 68 -8.61 6.43 0.46
CA VAL A 68 -8.79 7.87 0.63
C VAL A 68 -9.64 8.43 -0.51
N ASP A 69 -10.33 9.54 -0.26
CA ASP A 69 -10.96 10.33 -1.31
C ASP A 69 -9.99 11.45 -1.73
N SER A 70 -9.53 11.40 -2.97
CA SER A 70 -8.70 12.44 -3.58
C SER A 70 -9.49 13.15 -4.68
N ALA A 71 -10.11 14.27 -4.31
CA ALA A 71 -10.92 15.09 -5.21
C ALA A 71 -12.08 14.33 -5.90
N GLY A 72 -12.80 13.50 -5.14
CA GLY A 72 -13.93 12.71 -5.64
C GLY A 72 -13.53 11.39 -6.30
N VAL A 73 -12.25 11.03 -6.26
CA VAL A 73 -11.72 9.74 -6.76
C VAL A 73 -11.19 8.93 -5.59
N LEU A 74 -11.65 7.70 -5.44
CA LEU A 74 -11.12 6.79 -4.43
C LEU A 74 -9.75 6.28 -4.88
N MET A 75 -8.78 6.46 -4.00
CA MET A 75 -7.39 6.06 -4.16
C MET A 75 -6.95 5.25 -2.94
N ILE A 76 -5.85 4.53 -3.03
CA ILE A 76 -5.24 3.81 -1.90
C ILE A 76 -3.90 4.46 -1.58
N VAL A 77 -3.73 4.87 -0.33
CA VAL A 77 -2.44 5.32 0.22
C VAL A 77 -1.79 4.15 0.94
N HIS A 78 -0.56 3.84 0.58
CA HIS A 78 0.21 2.76 1.17
C HIS A 78 1.71 3.05 1.13
N ALA A 79 2.50 2.36 1.94
CA ALA A 79 3.96 2.44 1.95
C ALA A 79 4.52 1.12 1.44
N VAL A 80 5.28 1.12 0.34
CA VAL A 80 5.75 -0.10 -0.31
C VAL A 80 7.15 0.06 -0.87
N PRO A 81 8.06 -0.92 -0.63
CA PRO A 81 9.36 -0.94 -1.27
C PRO A 81 9.30 -1.70 -2.61
N GLY A 82 10.18 -1.34 -3.52
CA GLY A 82 10.38 -2.07 -4.78
C GLY A 82 9.25 -1.93 -5.80
N GLU A 83 8.38 -0.93 -5.65
CA GLU A 83 7.33 -0.61 -6.62
C GLU A 83 7.48 0.85 -7.10
N PRO A 84 8.54 1.21 -7.84
CA PRO A 84 8.77 2.59 -8.29
C PRO A 84 7.71 3.03 -9.31
N ASP A 85 7.35 4.33 -9.29
CA ASP A 85 6.47 4.93 -10.30
C ASP A 85 7.22 5.28 -11.58
N CYS A 86 8.54 5.54 -11.45
CA CYS A 86 9.44 5.80 -12.57
C CYS A 86 10.87 5.36 -12.21
N GLU A 87 11.75 5.30 -13.20
CA GLU A 87 13.16 4.93 -13.01
C GLU A 87 13.85 5.91 -12.03
N GLY A 88 14.47 5.36 -10.99
CA GLY A 88 15.16 6.13 -9.95
C GLY A 88 14.26 6.66 -8.84
N ASP A 89 12.98 6.29 -8.81
CA ASP A 89 12.07 6.63 -7.72
C ASP A 89 12.46 5.89 -6.44
N GLU A 90 12.39 6.59 -5.30
CA GLU A 90 12.72 6.02 -4.00
C GLU A 90 11.51 5.27 -3.43
N ASP A 91 11.77 4.25 -2.61
CA ASP A 91 10.75 3.56 -1.84
C ASP A 91 10.09 4.55 -0.86
N ARG A 92 8.77 4.69 -0.93
CA ARG A 92 8.04 5.73 -0.18
C ARG A 92 6.56 5.42 0.00
N VAL A 93 5.88 6.29 0.74
CA VAL A 93 4.42 6.32 0.76
C VAL A 93 3.90 6.80 -0.59
N LYS A 94 3.02 6.00 -1.18
CA LYS A 94 2.42 6.17 -2.50
C LYS A 94 0.91 6.34 -2.41
N MET A 95 0.34 6.86 -3.48
CA MET A 95 -1.11 6.88 -3.69
C MET A 95 -1.42 6.39 -5.10
N GLU A 96 -2.18 5.32 -5.20
CA GLU A 96 -2.51 4.72 -6.49
C GLU A 96 -3.99 4.31 -6.57
N ARG A 97 -4.45 4.01 -7.78
CA ARG A 97 -5.83 3.54 -7.99
C ARG A 97 -6.02 2.14 -7.41
N PRO A 98 -7.24 1.79 -6.95
CA PRO A 98 -7.54 0.44 -6.48
C PRO A 98 -7.19 -0.65 -7.49
N GLU A 99 -7.39 -0.40 -8.78
CA GLU A 99 -7.08 -1.34 -9.86
C GLU A 99 -5.57 -1.63 -9.96
N VAL A 100 -4.73 -0.64 -9.65
CA VAL A 100 -3.27 -0.78 -9.64
C VAL A 100 -2.81 -1.52 -8.38
N PHE A 101 -3.37 -1.17 -7.22
CA PHE A 101 -3.06 -1.84 -5.95
C PHE A 101 -3.43 -3.32 -5.99
N PHE A 102 -4.58 -3.66 -6.58
CA PHE A 102 -5.08 -5.03 -6.73
C PHE A 102 -4.81 -5.64 -8.11
N HIS A 103 -3.82 -5.12 -8.84
CA HIS A 103 -3.46 -5.70 -10.13
C HIS A 103 -2.92 -7.14 -9.96
N PRO A 104 -3.25 -8.11 -10.84
CA PRO A 104 -2.82 -9.51 -10.72
C PRO A 104 -1.30 -9.72 -10.62
N MET A 105 -0.50 -8.81 -11.16
CA MET A 105 0.96 -8.84 -11.00
C MET A 105 1.44 -8.46 -9.59
N ARG A 106 0.58 -7.84 -8.77
CA ARG A 106 0.90 -7.34 -7.42
C ARG A 106 0.10 -8.03 -6.33
N ALA A 107 -1.02 -8.63 -6.67
CA ALA A 107 -1.96 -9.21 -5.71
C ALA A 107 -2.51 -10.54 -6.21
N GLU A 108 -2.27 -11.62 -5.46
CA GLU A 108 -2.89 -12.93 -5.65
C GLU A 108 -4.22 -13.02 -4.91
N GLN A 109 -4.30 -12.36 -3.75
CA GLN A 109 -5.48 -12.28 -2.90
C GLN A 109 -5.64 -10.86 -2.37
N GLY A 110 -6.87 -10.47 -2.09
CA GLY A 110 -7.21 -9.20 -1.50
C GLY A 110 -8.32 -9.27 -0.45
N ALA A 111 -8.38 -8.25 0.39
CA ALA A 111 -9.47 -8.08 1.34
C ALA A 111 -9.74 -6.59 1.58
N VAL A 112 -10.97 -6.30 1.94
CA VAL A 112 -11.42 -4.98 2.39
C VAL A 112 -12.00 -5.12 3.79
N TYR A 113 -11.53 -4.27 4.69
CA TYR A 113 -12.03 -4.15 6.05
C TYR A 113 -12.48 -2.72 6.32
N ARG A 114 -13.57 -2.57 7.04
CA ARG A 114 -14.19 -1.28 7.35
C ARG A 114 -14.25 -1.07 8.85
N HIS A 115 -13.84 0.13 9.27
CA HIS A 115 -13.96 0.52 10.67
C HIS A 115 -15.44 0.69 11.05
N SER A 116 -15.81 0.22 12.24
CA SER A 116 -17.19 0.28 12.74
C SER A 116 -17.68 1.71 13.01
N ASP A 117 -16.77 2.63 13.30
CA ASP A 117 -17.03 4.07 13.42
C ASP A 117 -16.67 4.77 12.11
N SER A 118 -17.67 5.23 11.37
CA SER A 118 -17.49 5.92 10.08
C SER A 118 -16.83 7.29 10.23
N CYS A 119 -16.97 7.96 11.37
CA CYS A 119 -16.30 9.24 11.63
C CYS A 119 -14.79 9.02 11.80
N ALA A 120 -14.38 7.99 12.56
CA ALA A 120 -12.99 7.60 12.69
C ALA A 120 -12.40 7.19 11.33
N ALA A 121 -13.13 6.43 10.52
CA ALA A 121 -12.72 6.04 9.18
C ALA A 121 -12.43 7.25 8.27
N GLN A 122 -13.33 8.23 8.25
CA GLN A 122 -13.13 9.47 7.49
C GLN A 122 -11.91 10.27 7.99
N GLN A 123 -11.76 10.41 9.31
CA GLN A 123 -10.60 11.09 9.88
C GLN A 123 -9.29 10.40 9.51
N ALA A 124 -9.25 9.06 9.56
CA ALA A 124 -8.08 8.28 9.15
C ALA A 124 -7.75 8.47 7.66
N ALA A 125 -8.76 8.46 6.78
CA ALA A 125 -8.56 8.74 5.36
C ALA A 125 -7.94 10.12 5.10
N ILE A 126 -8.44 11.17 5.78
CA ILE A 126 -7.88 12.53 5.68
C ILE A 126 -6.42 12.54 6.15
N ARG A 127 -6.09 11.86 7.25
CA ARG A 127 -4.72 11.78 7.78
C ARG A 127 -3.79 11.03 6.85
N ALA A 128 -4.23 9.91 6.29
CA ALA A 128 -3.45 9.17 5.32
C ALA A 128 -3.12 10.04 4.08
N LEU A 129 -4.09 10.81 3.58
CA LEU A 129 -3.87 11.75 2.49
C LEU A 129 -2.90 12.89 2.88
N GLN A 130 -2.97 13.39 4.11
CA GLN A 130 -2.02 14.38 4.63
C GLN A 130 -0.61 13.78 4.77
N THR A 131 -0.50 12.53 5.20
CA THR A 131 0.77 11.80 5.29
C THR A 131 1.38 11.62 3.90
N TYR A 132 0.62 11.15 2.93
CA TYR A 132 1.07 11.04 1.54
C TYR A 132 1.63 12.38 1.00
N ARG A 133 0.97 13.52 1.27
CA ARG A 133 1.41 14.84 0.81
C ARG A 133 2.73 15.32 1.41
N ARG A 134 3.21 14.71 2.49
CA ARG A 134 4.53 14.99 3.08
C ARG A 134 5.64 14.17 2.42
N HIS A 135 5.29 13.21 1.56
CA HIS A 135 6.21 12.32 0.85
C HIS A 135 7.20 11.57 1.78
N PRO A 136 6.75 10.94 2.88
CA PRO A 136 7.67 10.19 3.72
C PRO A 136 8.23 8.99 2.94
N LEU A 137 9.49 8.65 3.22
CA LEU A 137 10.13 7.48 2.65
C LEU A 137 9.54 6.19 3.24
N PHE A 138 9.81 5.06 2.60
CA PHE A 138 9.54 3.77 3.19
C PHE A 138 10.53 3.50 4.32
N ASP A 139 10.03 3.00 5.44
CA ASP A 139 10.87 2.61 6.57
C ASP A 139 11.38 1.17 6.39
N HIS A 140 12.66 1.05 6.05
CA HIS A 140 13.35 -0.23 5.89
C HIS A 140 13.82 -0.84 7.22
N ASP A 141 13.87 -0.06 8.29
CA ASP A 141 14.26 -0.51 9.63
C ASP A 141 13.07 -1.04 10.43
N TYR A 142 11.85 -0.73 9.97
CA TYR A 142 10.57 -1.09 10.62
C TYR A 142 10.48 -0.57 12.06
N ASP A 143 10.97 0.66 12.27
CA ASP A 143 10.99 1.36 13.55
C ASP A 143 9.87 2.42 13.60
N ASP A 144 8.83 2.15 14.35
CA ASP A 144 7.67 3.05 14.50
C ASP A 144 7.83 4.13 15.59
N THR A 145 9.06 4.44 15.99
CA THR A 145 9.33 5.48 17.00
C THR A 145 9.18 6.91 16.45
N ASP A 146 9.20 7.08 15.12
CA ASP A 146 8.97 8.36 14.45
C ASP A 146 8.02 8.23 13.25
N THR A 147 7.84 9.28 12.47
CA THR A 147 6.97 9.31 11.28
C THR A 147 7.64 9.99 10.09
N THR A 148 8.96 10.03 10.07
CA THR A 148 9.74 10.57 8.94
C THR A 148 9.81 9.59 7.79
N SER A 149 9.82 8.30 8.13
CA SER A 149 9.60 7.15 7.25
C SER A 149 8.49 6.27 7.80
N LEU A 150 7.86 5.47 6.97
CA LEU A 150 6.71 4.65 7.36
C LEU A 150 6.70 3.34 6.57
N TYR A 151 6.43 2.22 7.25
CA TYR A 151 6.06 0.97 6.58
C TYR A 151 4.52 0.80 6.52
N CYS A 152 4.02 -0.20 5.80
CA CYS A 152 2.62 -0.26 5.40
C CYS A 152 1.61 -0.30 6.57
N THR A 153 1.85 -1.14 7.57
CA THR A 153 0.94 -1.29 8.72
C THR A 153 1.04 -0.13 9.68
N GLU A 154 2.24 0.41 9.88
CA GLU A 154 2.47 1.62 10.66
C GLU A 154 1.68 2.80 10.07
N LEU A 155 1.75 3.02 8.75
CA LEU A 155 0.95 4.05 8.06
C LEU A 155 -0.54 3.97 8.42
N VAL A 156 -1.11 2.76 8.38
CA VAL A 156 -2.53 2.54 8.70
C VAL A 156 -2.81 2.84 10.19
N VAL A 157 -1.99 2.32 11.09
CA VAL A 157 -2.13 2.55 12.53
C VAL A 157 -1.95 4.03 12.86
N HIS A 158 -0.94 4.69 12.27
CA HIS A 158 -0.71 6.12 12.43
C HIS A 158 -1.92 6.95 11.93
N ALA A 159 -2.50 6.60 10.78
CA ALA A 159 -3.68 7.28 10.26
C ALA A 159 -4.87 7.22 11.24
N TYR A 160 -5.05 6.10 11.93
CA TYR A 160 -6.10 5.92 12.92
C TYR A 160 -5.77 6.43 14.31
N SER A 161 -4.50 6.62 14.68
CA SER A 161 -4.06 6.86 16.07
C SER A 161 -4.70 8.08 16.77
N GLN A 162 -5.04 9.11 16.01
CA GLN A 162 -5.61 10.36 16.54
C GLN A 162 -7.03 10.61 16.04
N THR A 163 -7.77 9.57 15.73
CA THR A 163 -9.18 9.63 15.37
C THR A 163 -10.07 9.53 16.61
N THR A 164 -11.37 9.74 16.44
CA THR A 164 -12.37 9.56 17.53
C THR A 164 -12.42 8.12 18.07
N SER A 165 -12.00 7.15 17.27
CA SER A 165 -11.90 5.74 17.64
C SER A 165 -10.66 5.12 17.02
N PRO A 166 -9.49 5.20 17.69
CA PRO A 166 -8.26 4.55 17.24
C PRO A 166 -8.41 3.04 17.15
N LEU A 167 -7.60 2.40 16.28
CA LEU A 167 -7.50 0.94 16.26
C LEU A 167 -6.99 0.43 17.61
N LYS A 168 -7.72 -0.52 18.20
CA LYS A 168 -7.41 -1.09 19.52
C LYS A 168 -6.77 -2.46 19.37
N ASP A 169 -6.01 -2.81 20.41
CA ASP A 169 -5.36 -4.13 20.51
C ASP A 169 -4.32 -4.40 19.40
N VAL A 170 -3.78 -3.35 18.75
CA VAL A 170 -2.66 -3.49 17.81
C VAL A 170 -1.44 -3.97 18.61
N ARG A 171 -0.82 -5.04 18.13
CA ARG A 171 0.33 -5.67 18.79
C ARG A 171 1.57 -5.50 17.93
N HIS A 172 2.71 -5.32 18.57
CA HIS A 172 4.01 -5.49 17.95
C HIS A 172 4.44 -6.95 18.07
N GLN A 173 5.10 -7.43 17.05
CA GLN A 173 5.72 -8.75 17.04
C GLN A 173 7.23 -8.58 16.92
N HIS A 174 7.95 -9.29 17.79
CA HIS A 174 9.40 -9.35 17.69
C HIS A 174 9.78 -10.32 16.56
N LEU A 175 10.36 -9.79 15.51
CA LEU A 175 10.86 -10.55 14.38
C LEU A 175 12.37 -10.78 14.56
N HIS A 176 12.77 -12.03 14.46
CA HIS A 176 14.16 -12.43 14.45
C HIS A 176 14.42 -13.28 13.20
N LEU A 177 15.01 -12.66 12.18
CA LEU A 177 15.44 -13.32 10.96
C LEU A 177 16.96 -13.19 10.82
N VAL A 178 17.56 -14.00 9.96
CA VAL A 178 19.03 -13.96 9.75
C VAL A 178 19.41 -12.57 9.19
N GLY A 179 20.11 -11.79 10.03
CA GLY A 179 20.56 -10.44 9.68
C GLY A 179 19.52 -9.33 9.81
N PHE A 180 18.35 -9.62 10.39
CA PHE A 180 17.30 -8.65 10.63
C PHE A 180 16.57 -8.92 11.94
N GLU A 181 16.41 -7.90 12.76
CA GLU A 181 15.66 -7.93 14.02
C GLU A 181 14.86 -6.63 14.15
N ALA A 182 13.55 -6.74 14.39
CA ALA A 182 12.68 -5.60 14.55
C ALA A 182 11.47 -5.93 15.42
N ASP A 183 10.96 -4.94 16.15
CA ASP A 183 9.65 -4.97 16.78
C ASP A 183 8.68 -4.22 15.89
N CYS A 184 7.86 -4.92 15.12
CA CYS A 184 6.99 -4.31 14.12
C CYS A 184 5.55 -4.82 14.18
N ILE A 185 4.66 -4.06 13.57
CA ILE A 185 3.25 -4.43 13.40
C ILE A 185 3.13 -5.20 12.09
N LEU A 186 2.57 -6.41 12.13
CA LEU A 186 2.31 -7.21 10.94
C LEU A 186 0.87 -7.02 10.43
N PRO A 187 0.57 -7.31 9.14
CA PRO A 187 -0.79 -7.23 8.61
C PRO A 187 -1.81 -7.98 9.44
N SER A 188 -1.48 -9.15 9.98
CA SER A 188 -2.36 -9.93 10.85
C SER A 188 -2.70 -9.23 12.19
N ASP A 189 -1.82 -8.34 12.68
CA ASP A 189 -2.09 -7.61 13.92
C ASP A 189 -3.14 -6.51 13.69
N VAL A 190 -3.11 -5.87 12.51
CA VAL A 190 -4.15 -4.92 12.09
C VAL A 190 -5.47 -5.64 11.84
N LEU A 191 -5.46 -6.81 11.19
CA LEU A 191 -6.65 -7.63 10.95
C LEU A 191 -7.37 -8.07 12.24
N ARG A 192 -6.63 -8.27 13.33
CA ARG A 192 -7.20 -8.66 14.63
C ARG A 192 -7.89 -7.53 15.38
N CYS A 193 -7.75 -6.29 14.91
CA CYS A 193 -8.41 -5.16 15.55
C CYS A 193 -9.93 -5.31 15.50
N LYS A 194 -10.56 -5.33 16.67
CA LYS A 194 -12.01 -5.57 16.80
C LYS A 194 -12.87 -4.48 16.17
N ASP A 195 -12.29 -3.29 15.99
CA ASP A 195 -12.94 -2.14 15.37
C ASP A 195 -13.05 -2.29 13.85
N LEU A 196 -12.26 -3.17 13.24
CA LEU A 196 -12.31 -3.49 11.81
C LEU A 196 -13.24 -4.69 11.56
N LYS A 197 -14.16 -4.53 10.62
CA LYS A 197 -15.07 -5.59 10.15
C LYS A 197 -14.77 -5.93 8.71
N GLN A 198 -14.66 -7.21 8.42
CA GLN A 198 -14.48 -7.70 7.06
C GLN A 198 -15.68 -7.31 6.20
N VAL A 199 -15.41 -6.65 5.07
CA VAL A 199 -16.40 -6.34 4.03
C VAL A 199 -16.41 -7.48 3.01
N THR A 200 -15.22 -7.83 2.50
CA THR A 200 -15.07 -8.90 1.50
C THR A 200 -13.64 -9.43 1.47
N THR A 201 -13.48 -10.61 0.91
CA THR A 201 -12.21 -11.21 0.49
C THR A 201 -12.34 -11.70 -0.95
N PHE A 202 -11.28 -11.67 -1.70
CA PHE A 202 -11.25 -12.08 -3.11
C PHE A 202 -9.84 -12.56 -3.48
N GLU A 203 -9.75 -13.31 -4.57
CA GLU A 203 -8.51 -13.88 -5.09
C GLU A 203 -8.53 -13.95 -6.62
N ILE A 204 -7.37 -14.19 -7.22
CA ILE A 204 -7.27 -14.45 -8.65
C ILE A 204 -8.18 -15.64 -8.97
N LYS A 205 -9.06 -15.47 -9.95
CA LYS A 205 -9.85 -16.60 -10.50
C LYS A 205 -8.96 -17.36 -11.49
N ASP A 206 -8.82 -18.67 -11.25
CA ASP A 206 -8.18 -19.62 -12.17
C ASP A 206 -8.87 -19.65 -13.53
#